data_467b8f0a7f83a8bc4c98131d48b8dd3a
#
_entry.id   467b8f0a7f83a8bc4c98131d48b8dd3a
#
_cell.length_a   1.000
_cell.length_b   1.000
_cell.length_c   1.000
_cell.angle_alpha   90.00
_cell.angle_beta   90.00
_cell.angle_gamma   90.00
#
_symmetry.space_group_name_H-M   'P 1'
#
loop_
_entity.id
_entity.type
_entity.pdbx_description
1 polymer ?
#
loop_
_entity_poly.entity_id
_entity_poly.type
_entity_poly.pdbx_seq_one_letter_code
_entity_poly.pdbx_strand_id
1 'polypeptide(L)'
;MPTKLYIAVIVGTSRQRRESIHAARFIAEVGKSFDEIETILVDPQELTFPYDGNDENAKDPRYTEITEKADGFFIVTPEYNHSFPGSLKRLLDSELKNYIHKPVAFAGVSSGPWGGVRAIESLVGAVREMGLATTFTDVQFPQIQNLFNADGGITDERYIERVRKAYVELIWMAKVLKYGREHISKG
;
A
#
# COMPACT_ATOMS: atom_id res chain seq x y z
N MET A 1 -25.11 -10.05 -4.06
CA MET A 1 -23.73 -10.52 -3.84
C MET A 1 -23.13 -9.65 -2.75
N PRO A 2 -22.34 -10.17 -1.81
CA PRO A 2 -21.67 -9.30 -0.84
C PRO A 2 -20.78 -8.30 -1.59
N THR A 3 -20.78 -7.06 -1.14
CA THR A 3 -19.91 -6.01 -1.71
C THR A 3 -18.45 -6.40 -1.52
N LYS A 4 -17.66 -6.36 -2.61
CA LYS A 4 -16.22 -6.62 -2.53
C LYS A 4 -15.54 -5.61 -1.62
N LEU A 5 -14.49 -6.03 -0.93
CA LEU A 5 -13.61 -5.11 -0.20
C LEU A 5 -12.78 -4.29 -1.20
N TYR A 6 -12.62 -3.02 -0.94
CA TYR A 6 -11.85 -2.11 -1.78
C TYR A 6 -10.43 -1.93 -1.21
N ILE A 7 -9.41 -2.40 -1.92
CA ILE A 7 -8.01 -2.37 -1.48
C ILE A 7 -7.20 -1.40 -2.34
N ALA A 8 -6.66 -0.37 -1.72
CA ALA A 8 -5.80 0.59 -2.39
C ALA A 8 -4.33 0.12 -2.34
N VAL A 9 -3.73 -0.14 -3.52
CA VAL A 9 -2.30 -0.48 -3.68
C VAL A 9 -1.55 0.80 -3.97
N ILE A 10 -0.75 1.28 -3.01
CA ILE A 10 -0.07 2.57 -3.04
C ILE A 10 1.36 2.42 -3.52
N VAL A 11 1.74 3.13 -4.57
CA VAL A 11 3.13 3.28 -5.02
C VAL A 11 3.84 4.28 -4.10
N GLY A 12 4.84 3.83 -3.33
CA GLY A 12 5.50 4.59 -2.26
C GLY A 12 6.48 5.66 -2.73
N THR A 13 6.51 6.04 -4.00
CA THR A 13 7.42 7.10 -4.50
C THR A 13 6.91 7.73 -5.80
N SER A 14 7.11 9.04 -5.92
CA SER A 14 6.88 9.80 -7.16
C SER A 14 8.13 9.96 -8.01
N ARG A 15 9.24 9.27 -7.68
CA ARG A 15 10.49 9.35 -8.44
C ARG A 15 10.29 8.95 -9.90
N GLN A 16 10.90 9.70 -10.85
CA GLN A 16 11.03 9.24 -12.24
C GLN A 16 11.88 7.96 -12.30
N ARG A 17 11.65 7.11 -13.27
CA ARG A 17 12.36 5.81 -13.44
C ARG A 17 12.38 4.95 -12.17
N ARG A 18 11.24 4.88 -11.46
CA ARG A 18 11.08 4.04 -10.27
C ARG A 18 10.78 2.60 -10.65
N GLU A 19 11.60 1.67 -10.19
CA GLU A 19 11.37 0.23 -10.38
C GLU A 19 10.23 -0.32 -9.49
N SER A 20 9.95 0.36 -8.37
CA SER A 20 8.87 -0.05 -7.45
C SER A 20 7.47 -0.04 -8.07
N ILE A 21 7.27 0.64 -9.20
CA ILE A 21 6.01 0.61 -9.96
C ILE A 21 5.69 -0.79 -10.50
N HIS A 22 6.71 -1.57 -10.88
CA HIS A 22 6.53 -2.94 -11.36
C HIS A 22 6.01 -3.85 -10.24
N ALA A 23 6.59 -3.75 -9.04
CA ALA A 23 6.11 -4.47 -7.87
C ALA A 23 4.68 -4.07 -7.49
N ALA A 24 4.34 -2.78 -7.54
CA ALA A 24 2.99 -2.31 -7.21
C ALA A 24 1.94 -2.80 -8.23
N ARG A 25 2.25 -2.75 -9.52
CA ARG A 25 1.38 -3.29 -10.58
C ARG A 25 1.21 -4.80 -10.45
N PHE A 26 2.28 -5.52 -10.18
CA PHE A 26 2.24 -6.95 -9.94
C PHE A 26 1.36 -7.30 -8.74
N ILE A 27 1.51 -6.60 -7.61
CA ILE A 27 0.67 -6.78 -6.42
C ILE A 27 -0.80 -6.50 -6.74
N ALA A 28 -1.11 -5.39 -7.44
CA ALA A 28 -2.46 -5.07 -7.84
C ALA A 28 -3.07 -6.15 -8.75
N GLU A 29 -2.27 -6.71 -9.67
CA GLU A 29 -2.73 -7.78 -10.57
C GLU A 29 -3.00 -9.08 -9.82
N VAL A 30 -2.10 -9.50 -8.91
CA VAL A 30 -2.35 -10.66 -8.04
C VAL A 30 -3.62 -10.48 -7.22
N GLY A 31 -3.90 -9.28 -6.74
CA GLY A 31 -5.13 -8.96 -6.01
C GLY A 31 -6.41 -9.25 -6.80
N LYS A 32 -6.40 -9.05 -8.12
CA LYS A 32 -7.56 -9.35 -8.99
C LYS A 32 -7.93 -10.85 -9.04
N SER A 33 -7.01 -11.73 -8.63
CA SER A 33 -7.28 -13.16 -8.54
C SER A 33 -8.15 -13.57 -7.35
N PHE A 34 -8.48 -12.64 -6.46
CA PHE A 34 -9.38 -12.85 -5.32
C PHE A 34 -10.76 -12.31 -5.64
N ASP A 35 -11.78 -13.16 -5.60
CA ASP A 35 -13.16 -12.76 -5.87
C ASP A 35 -13.74 -11.79 -4.84
N GLU A 36 -13.16 -11.76 -3.65
CA GLU A 36 -13.63 -11.00 -2.48
C GLU A 36 -13.19 -9.53 -2.47
N ILE A 37 -12.23 -9.15 -3.31
CA ILE A 37 -11.67 -7.79 -3.34
C ILE A 37 -11.72 -7.16 -4.73
N GLU A 38 -11.63 -5.84 -4.73
CA GLU A 38 -11.32 -5.00 -5.88
C GLU A 38 -10.06 -4.20 -5.53
N THR A 39 -9.07 -4.18 -6.41
CA THR A 39 -7.82 -3.44 -6.22
C THR A 39 -7.78 -2.19 -7.09
N ILE A 40 -7.32 -1.07 -6.51
CA ILE A 40 -6.99 0.16 -7.23
C ILE A 40 -5.52 0.50 -7.04
N LEU A 41 -4.81 0.80 -8.11
CA LEU A 41 -3.43 1.30 -8.03
C LEU A 41 -3.47 2.81 -7.80
N VAL A 42 -2.79 3.27 -6.74
CA VAL A 42 -2.61 4.68 -6.41
C VAL A 42 -1.18 5.08 -6.75
N ASP A 43 -1.01 5.84 -7.81
CA ASP A 43 0.28 6.35 -8.25
C ASP A 43 0.43 7.83 -7.88
N PRO A 44 1.35 8.21 -6.97
CA PRO A 44 1.53 9.60 -6.58
C PRO A 44 2.00 10.52 -7.71
N GLN A 45 2.45 10.00 -8.85
CA GLN A 45 2.73 10.83 -10.03
C GLN A 45 1.47 11.35 -10.71
N GLU A 46 0.33 10.72 -10.49
CA GLU A 46 -0.96 11.11 -11.06
C GLU A 46 -1.75 12.06 -10.13
N LEU A 47 -1.23 12.32 -8.92
CA LEU A 47 -1.87 13.11 -7.89
C LEU A 47 -1.18 14.46 -7.70
N THR A 48 -1.93 15.44 -7.20
CA THR A 48 -1.42 16.79 -6.96
C THR A 48 -1.56 17.18 -5.50
N PHE A 49 -0.43 17.43 -4.84
CA PHE A 49 -0.38 17.91 -3.47
C PHE A 49 0.33 19.27 -3.45
N PRO A 50 -0.41 20.39 -3.47
CA PRO A 50 0.21 21.72 -3.54
C PRO A 50 0.97 22.09 -2.27
N TYR A 51 0.54 21.57 -1.10
CA TYR A 51 1.14 21.80 0.21
C TYR A 51 1.33 20.49 0.97
N ASP A 52 2.07 20.52 2.07
CA ASP A 52 2.17 19.40 3.01
C ASP A 52 1.00 19.45 4.01
N GLY A 53 0.65 18.30 4.58
CA GLY A 53 -0.39 18.17 5.60
C GLY A 53 -1.78 17.87 5.03
N ASN A 54 -2.79 17.95 5.90
CA ASN A 54 -4.15 17.49 5.63
C ASN A 54 -5.19 18.64 5.58
N ASP A 55 -4.75 19.85 5.38
CA ASP A 55 -5.64 20.99 5.11
C ASP A 55 -6.40 20.75 3.80
N GLU A 56 -7.63 21.24 3.70
CA GLU A 56 -8.50 21.00 2.54
C GLU A 56 -7.86 21.43 1.20
N ASN A 57 -7.08 22.51 1.20
CA ASN A 57 -6.36 22.99 0.04
C ASN A 57 -5.03 22.26 -0.25
N ALA A 58 -4.62 21.32 0.62
CA ALA A 58 -3.42 20.50 0.45
C ALA A 58 -3.72 19.11 -0.14
N LYS A 59 -4.99 18.69 -0.17
CA LYS A 59 -5.44 17.38 -0.60
C LYS A 59 -5.61 17.27 -2.11
N ASP A 60 -5.44 16.06 -2.65
CA ASP A 60 -5.97 15.69 -3.97
C ASP A 60 -7.34 15.01 -3.78
N PRO A 61 -8.44 15.54 -4.34
CA PRO A 61 -9.78 14.99 -4.15
C PRO A 61 -9.92 13.52 -4.59
N ARG A 62 -9.14 13.08 -5.59
CA ARG A 62 -9.16 11.68 -6.05
C ARG A 62 -8.56 10.76 -4.99
N TYR A 63 -7.50 11.21 -4.31
CA TYR A 63 -6.90 10.44 -3.22
C TYR A 63 -7.83 10.38 -2.00
N THR A 64 -8.48 11.48 -1.68
CA THR A 64 -9.51 11.52 -0.62
C THR A 64 -10.61 10.50 -0.90
N GLU A 65 -11.19 10.50 -2.11
CA GLU A 65 -12.23 9.54 -2.49
C GLU A 65 -11.75 8.08 -2.37
N ILE A 66 -10.54 7.78 -2.84
CA ILE A 66 -9.96 6.43 -2.75
C ILE A 66 -9.79 6.02 -1.30
N THR A 67 -9.22 6.89 -0.44
CA THR A 67 -8.97 6.56 0.96
C THR A 67 -10.26 6.43 1.77
N GLU A 68 -11.28 7.20 1.47
CA GLU A 68 -12.62 7.04 2.07
C GLU A 68 -13.21 5.67 1.77
N LYS A 69 -13.20 5.28 0.50
CA LYS A 69 -13.73 4.01 0.01
C LYS A 69 -12.93 2.79 0.49
N ALA A 70 -11.62 2.93 0.68
CA ALA A 70 -10.74 1.81 0.96
C ALA A 70 -11.14 1.08 2.25
N ASP A 71 -11.20 -0.24 2.17
CA ASP A 71 -11.33 -1.14 3.31
C ASP A 71 -9.96 -1.58 3.86
N GLY A 72 -8.90 -1.40 3.08
CA GLY A 72 -7.52 -1.67 3.46
C GLY A 72 -6.53 -1.14 2.43
N PHE A 73 -5.26 -1.18 2.79
CA PHE A 73 -4.16 -0.63 1.98
C PHE A 73 -3.05 -1.67 1.79
N PHE A 74 -2.39 -1.63 0.63
CA PHE A 74 -1.15 -2.34 0.39
C PHE A 74 -0.11 -1.31 -0.05
N ILE A 75 0.86 -0.99 0.80
CA ILE A 75 1.86 0.05 0.51
C ILE A 75 3.13 -0.60 -0.03
N VAL A 76 3.55 -0.19 -1.23
CA VAL A 76 4.76 -0.67 -1.91
C VAL A 76 5.83 0.41 -1.84
N THR A 77 6.77 0.28 -0.90
CA THR A 77 7.75 1.33 -0.62
C THR A 77 9.16 0.95 -1.04
N PRO A 78 9.89 1.79 -1.82
CA PRO A 78 11.32 1.65 -1.96
C PRO A 78 12.04 2.13 -0.69
N GLU A 79 13.26 1.63 -0.49
CA GLU A 79 14.14 2.07 0.59
C GLU A 79 15.03 3.23 0.14
N TYR A 80 14.89 4.38 0.79
CA TYR A 80 15.72 5.56 0.62
C TYR A 80 16.44 5.88 1.93
N ASN A 81 17.77 5.75 1.94
CA ASN A 81 18.58 6.06 3.11
C ASN A 81 18.06 5.39 4.41
N HIS A 82 17.79 4.09 4.36
CA HIS A 82 17.27 3.28 5.47
C HIS A 82 15.84 3.63 5.93
N SER A 83 15.08 4.37 5.15
CA SER A 83 13.70 4.74 5.46
C SER A 83 12.84 4.72 4.20
N PHE A 84 11.57 5.09 4.34
CA PHE A 84 10.64 5.26 3.23
C PHE A 84 10.75 6.68 2.63
N PRO A 85 10.34 6.90 1.36
CA PRO A 85 10.46 8.19 0.69
C PRO A 85 9.61 9.29 1.33
N GLY A 86 10.11 10.54 1.32
CA GLY A 86 9.37 11.71 1.75
C GLY A 86 8.08 11.95 0.93
N SER A 87 8.06 11.57 -0.35
CA SER A 87 6.85 11.62 -1.17
C SER A 87 5.75 10.67 -0.68
N LEU A 88 6.11 9.50 -0.13
CA LEU A 88 5.14 8.62 0.53
C LEU A 88 4.61 9.25 1.82
N LYS A 89 5.50 9.82 2.63
CA LYS A 89 5.09 10.52 3.86
C LYS A 89 4.10 11.64 3.56
N ARG A 90 4.41 12.48 2.56
CA ARG A 90 3.53 13.56 2.11
C ARG A 90 2.16 13.05 1.65
N LEU A 91 2.13 11.98 0.86
CA LEU A 91 0.90 11.35 0.42
C LEU A 91 0.05 10.88 1.62
N LEU A 92 0.67 10.18 2.56
CA LEU A 92 -0.03 9.66 3.73
C LEU A 92 -0.51 10.77 4.67
N ASP A 93 0.28 11.82 4.86
CA ASP A 93 -0.06 12.95 5.73
C ASP A 93 -1.21 13.82 5.18
N SER A 94 -1.53 13.71 3.89
CA SER A 94 -2.64 14.47 3.31
C SER A 94 -4.01 13.96 3.79
N GLU A 95 -4.08 12.75 4.36
CA GLU A 95 -5.31 12.17 4.90
C GLU A 95 -5.04 11.60 6.30
N LEU A 96 -5.97 11.72 7.23
CA LEU A 96 -5.87 11.14 8.57
C LEU A 96 -7.08 10.29 8.94
N LYS A 97 -8.28 10.87 8.92
CA LYS A 97 -9.52 10.20 9.37
C LYS A 97 -9.83 8.94 8.57
N ASN A 98 -9.48 8.94 7.29
CA ASN A 98 -9.78 7.89 6.35
C ASN A 98 -8.96 6.61 6.59
N TYR A 99 -7.90 6.67 7.40
CA TYR A 99 -7.06 5.52 7.73
C TYR A 99 -7.52 4.77 9.00
N ILE A 100 -8.21 5.46 9.90
CA ILE A 100 -8.51 4.95 11.23
C ILE A 100 -9.25 3.61 11.16
N HIS A 101 -8.71 2.61 11.87
CA HIS A 101 -9.23 1.24 11.95
C HIS A 101 -9.33 0.53 10.59
N LYS A 102 -8.40 0.81 9.67
CA LYS A 102 -8.24 0.03 8.44
C LYS A 102 -6.91 -0.72 8.47
N PRO A 103 -6.81 -1.91 7.86
CA PRO A 103 -5.56 -2.66 7.83
C PRO A 103 -4.63 -2.16 6.72
N VAL A 104 -3.32 -2.37 6.92
CA VAL A 104 -2.30 -2.11 5.93
C VAL A 104 -1.29 -3.25 5.87
N ALA A 105 -1.01 -3.73 4.65
CA ALA A 105 0.08 -4.64 4.33
C ALA A 105 1.21 -3.89 3.62
N PHE A 106 2.43 -4.42 3.68
CA PHE A 106 3.60 -3.78 3.11
C PHE A 106 4.34 -4.65 2.10
N ALA A 107 4.89 -3.98 1.10
CA ALA A 107 5.94 -4.53 0.26
C ALA A 107 7.12 -3.57 0.22
N GLY A 108 8.30 -4.08 0.57
CA GLY A 108 9.55 -3.35 0.47
C GLY A 108 10.27 -3.63 -0.84
N VAL A 109 10.91 -2.61 -1.40
CA VAL A 109 11.63 -2.70 -2.68
C VAL A 109 13.03 -2.11 -2.52
N SER A 110 14.06 -2.80 -3.01
CA SER A 110 15.41 -2.25 -3.08
C SER A 110 16.19 -2.76 -4.28
N SER A 111 17.19 -1.99 -4.71
CA SER A 111 18.21 -2.45 -5.69
C SER A 111 19.24 -3.37 -5.05
N GLY A 112 19.40 -3.31 -3.74
CA GLY A 112 20.28 -4.18 -2.95
C GLY A 112 19.57 -5.43 -2.44
N PRO A 113 20.24 -6.25 -1.61
CA PRO A 113 19.75 -7.57 -1.18
C PRO A 113 18.67 -7.54 -0.09
N TRP A 114 18.38 -6.39 0.53
CA TRP A 114 17.52 -6.31 1.72
C TRP A 114 16.02 -6.12 1.43
N GLY A 115 15.64 -5.90 0.18
CA GLY A 115 14.23 -5.84 -0.22
C GLY A 115 13.39 -4.75 0.45
N GLY A 116 14.02 -3.67 0.95
CA GLY A 116 13.31 -2.55 1.55
C GLY A 116 12.82 -2.77 2.99
N VAL A 117 13.34 -3.78 3.70
CA VAL A 117 12.89 -4.12 5.06
C VAL A 117 13.00 -2.95 6.04
N ARG A 118 14.07 -2.13 5.96
CA ARG A 118 14.24 -0.98 6.85
C ARG A 118 13.26 0.16 6.57
N ALA A 119 12.83 0.29 5.31
CA ALA A 119 11.77 1.24 4.96
C ALA A 119 10.42 0.79 5.54
N ILE A 120 10.11 -0.51 5.52
CA ILE A 120 8.91 -1.07 6.16
C ILE A 120 8.95 -0.79 7.66
N GLU A 121 10.03 -1.15 8.36
CA GLU A 121 10.17 -0.92 9.80
C GLU A 121 9.97 0.57 10.19
N SER A 122 10.55 1.48 9.41
CA SER A 122 10.34 2.92 9.62
C SER A 122 8.89 3.33 9.39
N LEU A 123 8.21 2.71 8.42
CA LEU A 123 6.83 3.04 8.03
C LEU A 123 5.81 2.56 9.07
N VAL A 124 6.05 1.43 9.73
CA VAL A 124 5.16 0.85 10.76
C VAL A 124 4.83 1.86 11.85
N GLY A 125 5.83 2.59 12.36
CA GLY A 125 5.60 3.63 13.37
C GLY A 125 4.70 4.77 12.86
N ALA A 126 4.91 5.22 11.62
CA ALA A 126 4.14 6.29 11.02
C ALA A 126 2.67 5.89 10.79
N VAL A 127 2.43 4.74 10.18
CA VAL A 127 1.05 4.29 9.88
C VAL A 127 0.26 3.93 11.14
N ARG A 128 0.95 3.45 12.19
CA ARG A 128 0.33 3.21 13.50
C ARG A 128 -0.23 4.51 14.09
N GLU A 129 0.52 5.60 14.03
CA GLU A 129 0.06 6.91 14.50
C GLU A 129 -1.14 7.42 13.70
N MET A 130 -1.25 7.06 12.42
CA MET A 130 -2.39 7.38 11.56
C MET A 130 -3.62 6.51 11.86
N GLY A 131 -3.52 5.54 12.77
CA GLY A 131 -4.63 4.63 13.14
C GLY A 131 -4.80 3.41 12.24
N LEU A 132 -3.81 3.12 11.37
CA LEU A 132 -3.78 1.89 10.58
C LEU A 132 -3.33 0.69 11.43
N ALA A 133 -3.91 -0.48 11.17
CA ALA A 133 -3.52 -1.74 11.77
C ALA A 133 -2.64 -2.54 10.80
N THR A 134 -1.38 -2.79 11.15
CA THR A 134 -0.42 -3.49 10.29
C THR A 134 -0.66 -5.00 10.26
N THR A 135 -0.58 -5.63 9.09
CA THR A 135 -0.45 -7.08 8.98
C THR A 135 0.93 -7.53 9.48
N PHE A 136 1.07 -8.82 9.83
CA PHE A 136 2.38 -9.34 10.23
C PHE A 136 3.19 -9.91 9.04
N THR A 137 2.58 -10.06 7.87
CA THR A 137 3.22 -10.62 6.68
C THR A 137 3.60 -9.52 5.70
N ASP A 138 4.91 -9.36 5.46
CA ASP A 138 5.44 -8.44 4.48
C ASP A 138 6.00 -9.16 3.25
N VAL A 139 6.05 -8.45 2.12
CA VAL A 139 6.70 -8.94 0.89
C VAL A 139 7.95 -8.11 0.60
N GLN A 140 9.11 -8.75 0.47
CA GLN A 140 10.35 -8.09 0.12
C GLN A 140 10.73 -8.38 -1.33
N PHE A 141 11.05 -7.32 -2.09
CA PHE A 141 11.54 -7.37 -3.46
C PHE A 141 13.01 -6.88 -3.51
N PRO A 142 14.00 -7.73 -3.14
CA PRO A 142 15.40 -7.38 -3.29
C PRO A 142 15.81 -7.41 -4.75
N GLN A 143 16.86 -6.63 -5.10
CA GLN A 143 17.40 -6.61 -6.47
C GLN A 143 16.32 -6.46 -7.54
N ILE A 144 15.39 -5.54 -7.32
CA ILE A 144 14.17 -5.35 -8.11
C ILE A 144 14.41 -5.32 -9.62
N GLN A 145 15.55 -4.78 -10.05
CA GLN A 145 15.96 -4.69 -11.46
C GLN A 145 16.11 -6.05 -12.15
N ASN A 146 16.17 -7.16 -11.39
CA ASN A 146 16.31 -8.52 -11.90
C ASN A 146 14.99 -9.33 -11.79
N LEU A 147 13.96 -8.77 -11.16
CA LEU A 147 12.72 -9.50 -10.85
C LEU A 147 11.63 -9.36 -11.90
N PHE A 148 11.75 -8.38 -12.78
CA PHE A 148 10.75 -8.15 -13.82
C PHE A 148 11.40 -8.15 -15.20
N ASN A 149 10.71 -8.75 -16.17
CA ASN A 149 11.10 -8.70 -17.58
C ASN A 149 10.65 -7.38 -18.23
N ALA A 150 11.01 -7.18 -19.50
CA ALA A 150 10.66 -5.96 -20.25
C ALA A 150 9.14 -5.73 -20.38
N ASP A 151 8.34 -6.79 -20.35
CA ASP A 151 6.89 -6.74 -20.44
C ASP A 151 6.22 -6.51 -19.06
N GLY A 152 7.02 -6.38 -18.00
CA GLY A 152 6.55 -6.18 -16.62
C GLY A 152 6.11 -7.46 -15.90
N GLY A 153 6.31 -8.62 -16.51
CA GLY A 153 6.05 -9.93 -15.89
C GLY A 153 7.11 -10.27 -14.84
N ILE A 154 6.69 -10.92 -13.76
CA ILE A 154 7.62 -11.40 -12.72
C ILE A 154 8.44 -12.58 -13.25
N THR A 155 9.74 -12.60 -12.99
CA THR A 155 10.66 -13.66 -13.42
C THR A 155 10.71 -14.86 -12.46
N ASP A 156 10.26 -14.66 -11.22
CA ASP A 156 10.22 -15.69 -10.19
C ASP A 156 8.77 -15.86 -9.68
N GLU A 157 8.10 -16.91 -10.13
CA GLU A 157 6.69 -17.19 -9.78
C GLU A 157 6.44 -17.40 -8.28
N ARG A 158 7.49 -17.69 -7.48
CA ARG A 158 7.35 -17.79 -6.02
C ARG A 158 6.83 -16.51 -5.39
N TYR A 159 6.99 -15.37 -6.06
CA TYR A 159 6.43 -14.10 -5.59
C TYR A 159 4.91 -14.05 -5.67
N ILE A 160 4.28 -14.81 -6.57
CA ILE A 160 2.81 -14.92 -6.62
C ILE A 160 2.29 -15.43 -5.28
N GLU A 161 2.86 -16.53 -4.77
CA GLU A 161 2.45 -17.10 -3.49
C GLU A 161 2.78 -16.19 -2.29
N ARG A 162 3.91 -15.49 -2.32
CA ARG A 162 4.26 -14.51 -1.28
C ARG A 162 3.23 -13.38 -1.20
N VAL A 163 2.88 -12.81 -2.34
CA VAL A 163 1.88 -11.74 -2.42
C VAL A 163 0.48 -12.26 -2.04
N ARG A 164 0.10 -13.47 -2.51
CA ARG A 164 -1.16 -14.10 -2.12
C ARG A 164 -1.26 -14.28 -0.61
N LYS A 165 -0.20 -14.74 0.04
CA LYS A 165 -0.15 -14.89 1.51
C LYS A 165 -0.39 -13.56 2.22
N ALA A 166 0.23 -12.47 1.76
CA ALA A 166 0.00 -11.14 2.31
C ALA A 166 -1.46 -10.67 2.10
N TYR A 167 -2.04 -10.94 0.93
CA TYR A 167 -3.45 -10.63 0.69
C TYR A 167 -4.41 -11.43 1.57
N VAL A 168 -4.17 -12.71 1.82
CA VAL A 168 -5.00 -13.53 2.71
C VAL A 168 -5.11 -12.89 4.09
N GLU A 169 -3.99 -12.45 4.65
CA GLU A 169 -3.94 -11.74 5.93
C GLU A 169 -4.66 -10.38 5.85
N LEU A 170 -4.35 -9.60 4.83
CA LEU A 170 -4.96 -8.27 4.62
C LEU A 170 -6.48 -8.36 4.48
N ILE A 171 -6.99 -9.33 3.70
CA ILE A 171 -8.42 -9.55 3.48
C ILE A 171 -9.10 -9.95 4.78
N TRP A 172 -8.49 -10.86 5.55
CA TRP A 172 -9.02 -11.28 6.84
C TRP A 172 -9.15 -10.08 7.78
N MET A 173 -8.09 -9.29 7.95
CA MET A 173 -8.10 -8.08 8.79
C MET A 173 -9.10 -7.05 8.26
N ALA A 174 -9.20 -6.86 6.94
CA ALA A 174 -10.13 -5.91 6.34
C ALA A 174 -11.58 -6.26 6.66
N LYS A 175 -11.96 -7.54 6.60
CA LYS A 175 -13.29 -8.02 6.99
C LYS A 175 -13.60 -7.74 8.47
N VAL A 176 -12.66 -8.10 9.36
CA VAL A 176 -12.84 -7.91 10.81
C VAL A 176 -12.95 -6.43 11.17
N LEU A 177 -12.03 -5.61 10.64
CA LEU A 177 -12.03 -4.18 10.97
C LEU A 177 -13.19 -3.42 10.30
N LYS A 178 -13.62 -3.84 9.10
CA LYS A 178 -14.84 -3.31 8.48
C LYS A 178 -16.06 -3.61 9.34
N TYR A 179 -16.22 -4.86 9.76
CA TYR A 179 -17.29 -5.22 10.68
C TYR A 179 -17.26 -4.37 11.96
N GLY A 180 -16.05 -4.18 12.53
CA GLY A 180 -15.88 -3.33 13.71
C GLY A 180 -16.29 -1.88 13.48
N ARG A 181 -15.89 -1.28 12.34
CA ARG A 181 -16.27 0.11 11.99
C ARG A 181 -17.78 0.29 11.81
N GLU A 182 -18.46 -0.74 11.28
CA GLU A 182 -19.88 -0.67 10.93
C GLU A 182 -20.81 -1.04 12.10
N HIS A 183 -20.37 -1.88 13.04
CA HIS A 183 -21.26 -2.50 14.05
C HIS A 183 -20.84 -2.27 15.50
N ILE A 184 -19.60 -1.85 15.77
CA ILE A 184 -19.13 -1.64 17.14
C ILE A 184 -19.13 -0.14 17.45
N SER A 185 -19.96 0.26 18.42
CA SER A 185 -19.99 1.64 18.88
C SER A 185 -18.63 2.04 19.46
N LYS A 186 -18.11 3.17 19.00
CA LYS A 186 -16.99 3.83 19.68
C LYS A 186 -17.60 4.53 20.87
N GLY A 187 -17.39 3.96 22.06
CA GLY A 187 -17.85 4.54 23.32
C GLY A 187 -17.45 6.01 23.53
#